data_f0ede34f4af32ba4403b5dba979d3b79
#
_entry.id   f0ede34f4af32ba4403b5dba979d3b79
#
_cell.length_a   1.000
_cell.length_b   1.000
_cell.length_c   1.000
_cell.angle_alpha   90.00
_cell.angle_beta   90.00
_cell.angle_gamma   90.00
#
_symmetry.space_group_name_H-M   'P 1'
#
loop_
_entity.id
_entity.type
_entity.pdbx_description
1 polymer ?
#
loop_
_entity_poly.entity_id
_entity_poly.type
_entity_poly.pdbx_seq_one_letter_code
_entity_poly.pdbx_strand_id
1 'polypeptide(L)'
;MTQTNQPTVLAAEQQSHLRKTLRRFDIVFLLIAAVVGLETLGQVSVYGAEAFTWALVLAVFFLVPYGLIFAETGAAFSEEGGAYTWVRDAFGRPAAAVAAILTWITQPVWVGGSMAFLAAETVSVYITPLEHGSVGDYLFKIVFIWITVVAAIASLAKGKWLPTSGAILKVGLLAFFVLTTIIYAAKNGVVDLSGGDFSPTLLGLFGSVPILLFAYLGFESSNSAAGEMENAARDVPVSIFRSCATAAVCYLVPIFAILLVVPSDDITGIGGLLDAVGTVYSVYGAAAEPLLTLTAVVFVYILMSQGAAWMIISDRMQAMTAADGAFFGGFFGRFHEGLGTPVRVNMLSGVVATVFLLVAMQVTGDGASIFGVVLTISISTFLLSYLLVIPAAIRLRTRYPDRPRPFRVPVSDRGFAALGWLAFAWVLLGSWVAVFPGTLERLFGEAYPFREIWGVSQVTFEAFTLGTLGCLLLLCGIGYVRGARVRAEVGAPVPSVPTEEPTR
;
A
#
# COMPACT_ATOMS: atom_id res chain seq x y z
N MET A 1 4.77 -23.22 22.22
CA MET A 1 3.65 -22.30 21.88
C MET A 1 2.60 -22.45 22.98
N THR A 2 2.17 -21.36 23.59
CA THR A 2 0.99 -21.40 24.46
C THR A 2 -0.23 -21.74 23.58
N GLN A 3 -1.19 -22.54 24.06
CA GLN A 3 -2.40 -22.92 23.30
C GLN A 3 -3.13 -21.74 22.65
N THR A 4 -3.01 -20.54 23.18
CA THR A 4 -3.62 -19.31 22.69
C THR A 4 -3.11 -18.80 21.34
N ASN A 5 -1.94 -19.27 20.86
CA ASN A 5 -1.30 -18.78 19.62
C ASN A 5 -1.29 -19.81 18.49
N GLN A 6 -1.86 -20.99 18.67
CA GLN A 6 -2.03 -21.97 17.59
C GLN A 6 -3.13 -21.51 16.63
N PRO A 7 -3.00 -21.78 15.31
CA PRO A 7 -4.06 -21.49 14.35
C PRO A 7 -5.32 -22.29 14.68
N THR A 8 -6.48 -21.77 14.30
CA THR A 8 -7.74 -22.53 14.37
C THR A 8 -7.75 -23.66 13.35
N VAL A 9 -8.66 -24.63 13.52
CA VAL A 9 -8.84 -25.74 12.56
C VAL A 9 -9.11 -25.20 11.15
N LEU A 10 -10.01 -24.22 11.02
CA LEU A 10 -10.33 -23.61 9.74
C LEU A 10 -9.11 -22.92 9.09
N ALA A 11 -8.30 -22.19 9.88
CA ALA A 11 -7.10 -21.55 9.34
C ALA A 11 -6.08 -22.59 8.84
N ALA A 12 -5.87 -23.67 9.58
CA ALA A 12 -4.98 -24.76 9.18
C ALA A 12 -5.50 -25.50 7.93
N GLU A 13 -6.81 -25.76 7.86
CA GLU A 13 -7.47 -26.34 6.70
C GLU A 13 -7.27 -25.48 5.46
N GLN A 14 -7.61 -24.18 5.52
CA GLN A 14 -7.46 -23.28 4.38
C GLN A 14 -5.99 -23.18 3.91
N GLN A 15 -5.05 -23.16 4.85
CA GLN A 15 -3.62 -23.13 4.51
C GLN A 15 -3.16 -24.41 3.80
N SER A 16 -3.71 -25.58 4.16
CA SER A 16 -3.36 -26.86 3.52
C SER A 16 -3.86 -26.99 2.07
N HIS A 17 -4.90 -26.25 1.69
CA HIS A 17 -5.48 -26.24 0.34
C HIS A 17 -4.79 -25.28 -0.63
N LEU A 18 -3.87 -24.40 -0.16
CA LEU A 18 -3.18 -23.45 -1.01
C LEU A 18 -2.17 -24.15 -1.92
N ARG A 19 -2.22 -23.82 -3.22
CA ARG A 19 -1.32 -24.39 -4.22
C ARG A 19 -0.05 -23.57 -4.33
N LYS A 20 1.12 -24.19 -4.23
CA LYS A 20 2.42 -23.53 -4.40
C LYS A 20 2.68 -23.22 -5.88
N THR A 21 2.33 -22.02 -6.31
CA THR A 21 2.42 -21.57 -7.70
C THR A 21 3.20 -20.26 -7.88
N LEU A 22 3.50 -19.54 -6.78
CA LEU A 22 4.21 -18.26 -6.83
C LEU A 22 5.72 -18.47 -6.84
N ARG A 23 6.35 -18.07 -7.94
CA ARG A 23 7.81 -18.04 -8.09
C ARG A 23 8.35 -16.68 -7.69
N ARG A 24 9.65 -16.60 -7.45
CA ARG A 24 10.35 -15.38 -7.04
C ARG A 24 10.04 -14.16 -7.91
N PHE A 25 10.02 -14.32 -9.23
CA PHE A 25 9.70 -13.20 -10.14
C PHE A 25 8.26 -12.74 -10.02
N ASP A 26 7.31 -13.67 -9.83
CA ASP A 26 5.90 -13.33 -9.62
C ASP A 26 5.74 -12.44 -8.36
N ILE A 27 6.48 -12.77 -7.29
CA ILE A 27 6.46 -12.01 -6.03
C ILE A 27 7.04 -10.62 -6.24
N VAL A 28 8.18 -10.49 -6.93
CA VAL A 28 8.79 -9.18 -7.23
C VAL A 28 7.85 -8.32 -8.08
N PHE A 29 7.26 -8.87 -9.13
CA PHE A 29 6.30 -8.14 -9.97
C PHE A 29 5.04 -7.77 -9.20
N LEU A 30 4.51 -8.66 -8.35
CA LEU A 30 3.37 -8.36 -7.49
C LEU A 30 3.68 -7.19 -6.54
N LEU A 31 4.86 -7.19 -5.91
CA LEU A 31 5.29 -6.11 -5.02
C LEU A 31 5.52 -4.80 -5.78
N ILE A 32 6.16 -4.81 -6.95
CA ILE A 32 6.34 -3.61 -7.77
C ILE A 32 4.98 -3.06 -8.23
N ALA A 33 4.08 -3.94 -8.68
CA ALA A 33 2.74 -3.53 -9.09
C ALA A 33 1.97 -2.89 -7.92
N ALA A 34 2.05 -3.48 -6.72
CA ALA A 34 1.34 -3.01 -5.55
C ALA A 34 1.98 -1.74 -4.97
N VAL A 35 3.26 -1.78 -4.61
CA VAL A 35 3.88 -0.80 -3.71
C VAL A 35 4.36 0.45 -4.44
N VAL A 36 4.89 0.34 -5.67
CA VAL A 36 5.36 1.54 -6.40
C VAL A 36 4.16 2.34 -6.90
N GLY A 37 3.80 3.43 -6.21
CA GLY A 37 2.66 4.29 -6.53
C GLY A 37 3.07 5.46 -7.43
N LEU A 38 2.53 5.54 -8.64
CA LEU A 38 2.78 6.67 -9.55
C LEU A 38 2.10 7.95 -9.06
N GLU A 39 0.99 7.81 -8.37
CA GLU A 39 0.22 8.90 -7.76
C GLU A 39 0.98 9.60 -6.64
N THR A 40 1.86 8.89 -5.95
CA THR A 40 2.67 9.47 -4.87
C THR A 40 3.81 10.34 -5.38
N LEU A 41 4.25 10.18 -6.63
CA LEU A 41 5.32 10.97 -7.23
C LEU A 41 4.93 12.46 -7.30
N GLY A 42 3.76 12.77 -7.85
CA GLY A 42 3.25 14.14 -7.89
C GLY A 42 3.06 14.72 -6.50
N GLN A 43 2.44 13.96 -5.59
CA GLN A 43 2.18 14.39 -4.21
C GLN A 43 3.46 14.73 -3.43
N VAL A 44 4.53 13.95 -3.62
CA VAL A 44 5.83 14.25 -3.00
C VAL A 44 6.47 15.47 -3.65
N SER A 45 6.40 15.57 -4.98
CA SER A 45 7.05 16.66 -5.73
C SER A 45 6.47 18.04 -5.43
N VAL A 46 5.22 18.15 -4.97
CA VAL A 46 4.60 19.41 -4.52
C VAL A 46 5.41 20.09 -3.41
N TYR A 47 6.09 19.32 -2.57
CA TYR A 47 6.95 19.86 -1.50
C TYR A 47 8.33 20.30 -2.00
N GLY A 48 8.56 20.31 -3.32
CA GLY A 48 9.79 20.81 -3.93
C GLY A 48 11.04 19.96 -3.68
N ALA A 49 12.21 20.59 -3.86
CA ALA A 49 13.51 19.90 -3.78
C ALA A 49 13.83 19.37 -2.38
N GLU A 50 13.31 19.98 -1.31
CA GLU A 50 13.52 19.47 0.04
C GLU A 50 12.83 18.10 0.27
N ALA A 51 11.71 17.82 -0.40
CA ALA A 51 11.06 16.51 -0.32
C ALA A 51 11.93 15.41 -0.92
N PHE A 52 12.72 15.71 -1.96
CA PHE A 52 13.72 14.76 -2.46
C PHE A 52 14.78 14.45 -1.41
N THR A 53 15.25 15.45 -0.66
CA THR A 53 16.19 15.25 0.46
C THR A 53 15.58 14.34 1.52
N TRP A 54 14.32 14.59 1.92
CA TRP A 54 13.64 13.72 2.89
C TRP A 54 13.38 12.32 2.34
N ALA A 55 13.08 12.18 1.05
CA ALA A 55 12.97 10.86 0.40
C ALA A 55 14.29 10.08 0.47
N LEU A 56 15.43 10.74 0.24
CA LEU A 56 16.76 10.13 0.36
C LEU A 56 17.09 9.76 1.81
N VAL A 57 16.80 10.64 2.76
CA VAL A 57 17.00 10.38 4.21
C VAL A 57 16.17 9.17 4.63
N LEU A 58 14.90 9.11 4.25
CA LEU A 58 14.02 7.98 4.59
C LEU A 58 14.41 6.70 3.84
N ALA A 59 14.95 6.78 2.62
CA ALA A 59 15.48 5.59 1.94
C ALA A 59 16.61 4.94 2.76
N VAL A 60 17.48 5.74 3.39
CA VAL A 60 18.60 5.24 4.20
C VAL A 60 18.17 4.88 5.62
N PHE A 61 17.47 5.78 6.33
CA PHE A 61 17.21 5.65 7.76
C PHE A 61 15.86 4.98 8.10
N PHE A 62 15.02 4.74 7.10
CA PHE A 62 13.77 4.00 7.25
C PHE A 62 13.72 2.75 6.38
N LEU A 63 13.82 2.88 5.03
CA LEU A 63 13.61 1.76 4.11
C LEU A 63 14.66 0.65 4.29
N VAL A 64 15.93 1.00 4.55
CA VAL A 64 16.99 -0.01 4.80
C VAL A 64 16.74 -0.76 6.12
N PRO A 65 16.57 -0.11 7.30
CA PRO A 65 16.21 -0.80 8.54
C PRO A 65 14.94 -1.64 8.40
N TYR A 66 13.90 -1.10 7.81
CA TYR A 66 12.63 -1.76 7.54
C TYR A 66 12.81 -3.02 6.70
N GLY A 67 13.50 -2.91 5.55
CA GLY A 67 13.76 -4.04 4.67
C GLY A 67 14.54 -5.16 5.36
N LEU A 68 15.53 -4.82 6.20
CA LEU A 68 16.32 -5.78 6.95
C LEU A 68 15.46 -6.55 7.96
N ILE A 69 14.68 -5.84 8.81
CA ILE A 69 13.86 -6.50 9.83
C ILE A 69 12.78 -7.41 9.20
N PHE A 70 12.11 -6.95 8.14
CA PHE A 70 11.05 -7.73 7.52
C PHE A 70 11.57 -8.86 6.62
N ALA A 71 12.75 -8.72 6.02
CA ALA A 71 13.41 -9.83 5.33
C ALA A 71 13.73 -10.99 6.30
N GLU A 72 14.23 -10.70 7.51
CA GLU A 72 14.48 -11.73 8.52
C GLU A 72 13.17 -12.31 9.07
N THR A 73 12.22 -11.45 9.45
CA THR A 73 10.94 -11.88 10.03
C THR A 73 10.15 -12.72 9.03
N GLY A 74 10.04 -12.28 7.79
CA GLY A 74 9.30 -12.99 6.74
C GLY A 74 9.93 -14.33 6.35
N ALA A 75 11.26 -14.43 6.35
CA ALA A 75 11.96 -15.69 6.12
C ALA A 75 11.75 -16.70 7.27
N ALA A 76 11.73 -16.22 8.52
CA ALA A 76 11.58 -17.05 9.70
C ALA A 76 10.12 -17.45 9.98
N PHE A 77 9.16 -16.60 9.62
CA PHE A 77 7.72 -16.75 9.85
C PHE A 77 6.98 -16.66 8.51
N SER A 78 7.18 -17.64 7.65
CA SER A 78 6.67 -17.72 6.28
C SER A 78 5.31 -18.43 6.20
N GLU A 79 4.44 -18.22 7.18
CA GLU A 79 3.06 -18.75 7.19
C GLU A 79 2.14 -17.79 6.44
N GLU A 80 1.07 -18.32 5.82
CA GLU A 80 0.04 -17.51 5.17
C GLU A 80 -0.60 -16.55 6.17
N GLY A 81 -0.90 -15.31 5.71
CA GLY A 81 -1.47 -14.27 6.56
C GLY A 81 -0.47 -13.17 6.97
N GLY A 82 0.83 -13.35 6.70
CA GLY A 82 1.85 -12.31 6.82
C GLY A 82 1.83 -11.55 8.15
N ALA A 83 1.65 -10.22 8.10
CA ALA A 83 1.68 -9.35 9.28
C ALA A 83 0.66 -9.75 10.36
N TYR A 84 -0.52 -10.28 9.99
CA TYR A 84 -1.48 -10.80 10.96
C TYR A 84 -0.87 -11.88 11.84
N THR A 85 -0.22 -12.87 11.24
CA THR A 85 0.37 -14.00 12.00
C THR A 85 1.50 -13.54 12.89
N TRP A 86 2.31 -12.59 12.44
CA TRP A 86 3.39 -12.02 13.25
C TRP A 86 2.89 -11.28 14.48
N VAL A 87 1.87 -10.43 14.31
CA VAL A 87 1.26 -9.71 15.44
C VAL A 87 0.53 -10.68 16.39
N ARG A 88 -0.15 -11.71 15.86
CA ARG A 88 -0.79 -12.75 16.66
C ARG A 88 0.24 -13.48 17.53
N ASP A 89 1.35 -13.89 16.96
CA ASP A 89 2.38 -14.65 17.65
C ASP A 89 3.16 -13.78 18.66
N ALA A 90 3.27 -12.48 18.39
CA ALA A 90 3.89 -11.53 19.31
C ALA A 90 2.95 -11.09 20.45
N PHE A 91 1.73 -10.66 20.13
CA PHE A 91 0.83 -9.94 21.05
C PHE A 91 -0.55 -10.58 21.23
N GLY A 92 -0.87 -11.63 20.47
CA GLY A 92 -2.16 -12.32 20.54
C GLY A 92 -3.17 -11.80 19.50
N ARG A 93 -4.28 -12.55 19.38
CA ARG A 93 -5.32 -12.32 18.36
C ARG A 93 -6.00 -10.93 18.40
N PRO A 94 -6.30 -10.32 19.57
CA PRO A 94 -6.93 -8.99 19.57
C PRO A 94 -6.07 -7.93 18.89
N ALA A 95 -4.78 -7.86 19.22
CA ALA A 95 -3.84 -6.93 18.58
C ALA A 95 -3.68 -7.24 17.08
N ALA A 96 -3.61 -8.53 16.73
CA ALA A 96 -3.53 -8.95 15.33
C ALA A 96 -4.79 -8.58 14.52
N ALA A 97 -5.98 -8.68 15.12
CA ALA A 97 -7.23 -8.25 14.48
C ALA A 97 -7.20 -6.75 14.16
N VAL A 98 -6.70 -5.90 15.08
CA VAL A 98 -6.56 -4.47 14.84
C VAL A 98 -5.55 -4.19 13.73
N ALA A 99 -4.37 -4.82 13.76
CA ALA A 99 -3.37 -4.64 12.72
C ALA A 99 -3.92 -5.06 11.33
N ALA A 100 -4.59 -6.22 11.27
CA ALA A 100 -5.14 -6.74 10.03
C ALA A 100 -6.24 -5.85 9.44
N ILE A 101 -7.19 -5.37 10.27
CA ILE A 101 -8.26 -4.52 9.75
C ILE A 101 -7.73 -3.17 9.26
N LEU A 102 -6.76 -2.57 9.95
CA LEU A 102 -6.13 -1.33 9.52
C LEU A 102 -5.37 -1.50 8.21
N THR A 103 -4.61 -2.58 8.04
CA THR A 103 -3.92 -2.87 6.79
C THR A 103 -4.89 -3.18 5.65
N TRP A 104 -5.92 -4.00 5.91
CA TRP A 104 -6.90 -4.39 4.89
C TRP A 104 -7.72 -3.21 4.40
N ILE A 105 -8.28 -2.40 5.32
CA ILE A 105 -9.20 -1.32 4.98
C ILE A 105 -8.54 -0.21 4.18
N THR A 106 -7.23 -0.01 4.37
CA THR A 106 -6.43 0.94 3.60
C THR A 106 -6.65 0.75 2.10
N GLN A 107 -6.72 -0.49 1.63
CA GLN A 107 -6.78 -0.78 0.21
C GLN A 107 -8.13 -0.43 -0.44
N PRO A 108 -9.30 -0.91 0.05
CA PRO A 108 -10.57 -0.50 -0.52
C PRO A 108 -10.83 1.01 -0.38
N VAL A 109 -10.43 1.64 0.73
CA VAL A 109 -10.53 3.09 0.91
C VAL A 109 -9.70 3.82 -0.13
N TRP A 110 -8.46 3.40 -0.36
CA TRP A 110 -7.57 4.00 -1.35
C TRP A 110 -8.06 3.80 -2.79
N VAL A 111 -8.51 2.58 -3.13
CA VAL A 111 -9.06 2.31 -4.47
C VAL A 111 -10.34 3.12 -4.72
N GLY A 112 -11.27 3.18 -3.76
CA GLY A 112 -12.53 3.89 -3.90
C GLY A 112 -12.41 5.41 -3.80
N GLY A 113 -11.48 5.90 -2.98
CA GLY A 113 -11.38 7.33 -2.69
C GLY A 113 -10.26 8.05 -3.45
N SER A 114 -9.09 7.45 -3.61
CA SER A 114 -7.97 8.13 -4.29
C SER A 114 -7.76 7.64 -5.71
N MET A 115 -7.61 6.34 -5.93
CA MET A 115 -7.31 5.81 -7.27
C MET A 115 -8.46 6.05 -8.26
N ALA A 116 -9.72 5.87 -7.84
CA ALA A 116 -10.87 6.10 -8.71
C ALA A 116 -11.00 7.58 -9.09
N PHE A 117 -10.68 8.50 -8.18
CA PHE A 117 -10.68 9.95 -8.45
C PHE A 117 -9.56 10.32 -9.40
N LEU A 118 -8.33 9.85 -9.16
CA LEU A 118 -7.20 10.10 -10.03
C LEU A 118 -7.40 9.52 -11.44
N ALA A 119 -7.99 8.32 -11.54
CA ALA A 119 -8.34 7.72 -12.83
C ALA A 119 -9.39 8.57 -13.58
N ALA A 120 -10.43 9.05 -12.88
CA ALA A 120 -11.45 9.93 -13.47
C ALA A 120 -10.87 11.26 -13.92
N GLU A 121 -10.01 11.88 -13.10
CA GLU A 121 -9.31 13.13 -13.46
C GLU A 121 -8.40 12.92 -14.67
N THR A 122 -7.63 11.84 -14.69
CA THR A 122 -6.78 11.50 -15.85
C THR A 122 -7.60 11.36 -17.13
N VAL A 123 -8.76 10.69 -17.06
CA VAL A 123 -9.66 10.57 -18.22
C VAL A 123 -10.23 11.93 -18.61
N SER A 124 -10.65 12.74 -17.64
CA SER A 124 -11.24 14.04 -17.87
C SER A 124 -10.27 15.00 -18.57
N VAL A 125 -9.02 15.03 -18.14
CA VAL A 125 -8.01 15.96 -18.66
C VAL A 125 -7.43 15.51 -20.00
N TYR A 126 -7.13 14.21 -20.18
CA TYR A 126 -6.31 13.73 -21.29
C TYR A 126 -7.05 12.89 -22.35
N ILE A 127 -8.29 12.46 -22.09
CA ILE A 127 -9.00 11.53 -22.98
C ILE A 127 -10.35 12.11 -23.41
N THR A 128 -11.26 12.40 -22.47
CA THR A 128 -12.59 12.94 -22.75
C THR A 128 -13.13 13.65 -21.51
N PRO A 129 -13.73 14.84 -21.67
CA PRO A 129 -14.26 15.59 -20.55
C PRO A 129 -15.23 14.79 -19.69
N LEU A 130 -14.99 14.73 -18.40
CA LEU A 130 -15.80 14.04 -17.41
C LEU A 130 -16.07 15.02 -16.27
N GLU A 131 -17.24 15.65 -16.30
CA GLU A 131 -17.62 16.65 -15.30
C GLU A 131 -17.73 16.03 -13.91
N HIS A 132 -17.02 16.59 -12.94
CA HIS A 132 -17.02 16.13 -11.56
C HIS A 132 -18.44 16.15 -10.96
N GLY A 133 -18.84 15.06 -10.30
CA GLY A 133 -20.18 14.89 -9.72
C GLY A 133 -21.30 14.60 -10.74
N SER A 134 -20.98 14.48 -12.03
CA SER A 134 -21.95 14.02 -13.04
C SER A 134 -22.25 12.54 -12.90
N VAL A 135 -23.36 12.09 -13.50
CA VAL A 135 -23.69 10.64 -13.56
C VAL A 135 -22.56 9.85 -14.23
N GLY A 136 -21.94 10.43 -15.27
CA GLY A 136 -20.80 9.81 -15.95
C GLY A 136 -19.59 9.61 -15.04
N ASP A 137 -19.27 10.60 -14.21
CA ASP A 137 -18.18 10.54 -13.23
C ASP A 137 -18.41 9.47 -12.16
N TYR A 138 -19.62 9.43 -11.58
CA TYR A 138 -19.98 8.37 -10.63
C TYR A 138 -19.92 6.98 -11.27
N LEU A 139 -20.46 6.83 -12.47
CA LEU A 139 -20.46 5.55 -13.19
C LEU A 139 -19.05 5.09 -13.51
N PHE A 140 -18.19 5.99 -13.99
CA PHE A 140 -16.78 5.68 -14.28
C PHE A 140 -16.06 5.18 -13.04
N LYS A 141 -16.15 5.89 -11.91
CA LYS A 141 -15.51 5.53 -10.66
C LYS A 141 -15.99 4.19 -10.11
N ILE A 142 -17.30 3.94 -10.14
CA ILE A 142 -17.87 2.65 -9.71
C ILE A 142 -17.41 1.52 -10.63
N VAL A 143 -17.41 1.71 -11.94
CA VAL A 143 -16.94 0.71 -12.91
C VAL A 143 -15.45 0.44 -12.72
N PHE A 144 -14.63 1.46 -12.50
CA PHE A 144 -13.20 1.31 -12.19
C PHE A 144 -12.97 0.43 -10.94
N ILE A 145 -13.71 0.69 -9.84
CA ILE A 145 -13.64 -0.12 -8.62
C ILE A 145 -13.98 -1.59 -8.91
N TRP A 146 -15.11 -1.84 -9.58
CA TRP A 146 -15.57 -3.21 -9.78
C TRP A 146 -14.74 -3.98 -10.82
N ILE A 147 -14.21 -3.33 -11.84
CA ILE A 147 -13.22 -3.94 -12.74
C ILE A 147 -11.97 -4.33 -11.95
N THR A 148 -11.48 -3.44 -11.05
CA THR A 148 -10.33 -3.73 -10.18
C THR A 148 -10.58 -4.94 -9.29
N VAL A 149 -11.76 -5.06 -8.66
CA VAL A 149 -12.16 -6.20 -7.83
C VAL A 149 -12.22 -7.50 -8.65
N VAL A 150 -12.90 -7.47 -9.80
CA VAL A 150 -13.00 -8.65 -10.69
C VAL A 150 -11.62 -9.06 -11.19
N ALA A 151 -10.78 -8.10 -11.52
CA ALA A 151 -9.41 -8.35 -11.94
C ALA A 151 -8.57 -8.98 -10.80
N ALA A 152 -8.73 -8.55 -9.56
CA ALA A 152 -8.09 -9.17 -8.41
C ALA A 152 -8.53 -10.63 -8.22
N ILE A 153 -9.82 -10.92 -8.34
CA ILE A 153 -10.38 -12.28 -8.25
C ILE A 153 -9.84 -13.18 -9.38
N ALA A 154 -9.83 -12.66 -10.62
CA ALA A 154 -9.51 -13.46 -11.81
C ALA A 154 -7.99 -13.65 -12.02
N SER A 155 -7.17 -12.69 -11.60
CA SER A 155 -5.74 -12.63 -11.95
C SER A 155 -4.94 -13.81 -11.40
N LEU A 156 -5.15 -14.22 -10.16
CA LEU A 156 -4.44 -15.36 -9.59
C LEU A 156 -4.84 -16.70 -10.21
N ALA A 157 -6.11 -16.86 -10.53
CA ALA A 157 -6.62 -18.07 -11.17
C ALA A 157 -6.12 -18.24 -12.61
N LYS A 158 -5.87 -17.13 -13.33
CA LYS A 158 -5.56 -17.12 -14.78
C LYS A 158 -4.11 -16.73 -15.12
N GLY A 159 -3.16 -16.87 -14.18
CA GLY A 159 -1.74 -16.77 -14.52
C GLY A 159 -1.05 -15.44 -14.20
N LYS A 160 -1.56 -14.63 -13.26
CA LYS A 160 -0.83 -13.49 -12.69
C LYS A 160 -0.48 -12.36 -13.70
N TRP A 161 -1.13 -12.38 -14.85
CA TRP A 161 -0.82 -11.47 -15.96
C TRP A 161 -1.00 -9.99 -15.60
N LEU A 162 -2.00 -9.67 -14.77
CA LEU A 162 -2.32 -8.29 -14.44
C LEU A 162 -1.25 -7.61 -13.56
N PRO A 163 -0.81 -8.17 -12.42
CA PRO A 163 0.30 -7.57 -11.67
C PRO A 163 1.59 -7.52 -12.48
N THR A 164 1.87 -8.54 -13.28
CA THR A 164 3.10 -8.60 -14.11
C THR A 164 3.10 -7.51 -15.17
N SER A 165 2.02 -7.38 -15.96
CA SER A 165 1.92 -6.34 -16.99
C SER A 165 1.88 -4.93 -16.38
N GLY A 166 1.16 -4.75 -15.26
CA GLY A 166 1.14 -3.48 -14.54
C GLY A 166 2.52 -3.06 -14.04
N ALA A 167 3.29 -3.99 -13.47
CA ALA A 167 4.65 -3.71 -13.03
C ALA A 167 5.59 -3.35 -14.22
N ILE A 168 5.51 -4.09 -15.32
CA ILE A 168 6.32 -3.81 -16.53
C ILE A 168 5.96 -2.45 -17.11
N LEU A 169 4.67 -2.15 -17.29
CA LEU A 169 4.22 -0.86 -17.82
C LEU A 169 4.59 0.29 -16.89
N LYS A 170 4.49 0.11 -15.59
CA LYS A 170 4.87 1.10 -14.58
C LYS A 170 6.35 1.46 -14.66
N VAL A 171 7.24 0.46 -14.61
CA VAL A 171 8.69 0.67 -14.73
C VAL A 171 9.05 1.22 -16.11
N GLY A 172 8.41 0.71 -17.18
CA GLY A 172 8.59 1.19 -18.53
C GLY A 172 8.19 2.65 -18.71
N LEU A 173 7.04 3.05 -18.16
CA LEU A 173 6.58 4.44 -18.20
C LEU A 173 7.54 5.38 -17.46
N LEU A 174 7.98 5.00 -16.26
CA LEU A 174 8.95 5.80 -15.50
C LEU A 174 10.29 5.91 -16.22
N ALA A 175 10.79 4.80 -16.77
CA ALA A 175 12.04 4.81 -17.55
C ALA A 175 11.91 5.71 -18.80
N PHE A 176 10.79 5.62 -19.51
CA PHE A 176 10.52 6.45 -20.68
C PHE A 176 10.41 7.94 -20.30
N PHE A 177 9.72 8.27 -19.22
CA PHE A 177 9.65 9.62 -18.67
C PHE A 177 11.04 10.17 -18.37
N VAL A 178 11.88 9.43 -17.62
CA VAL A 178 13.23 9.87 -17.25
C VAL A 178 14.12 10.07 -18.50
N LEU A 179 14.07 9.13 -19.45
CA LEU A 179 14.83 9.28 -20.71
C LEU A 179 14.36 10.50 -21.51
N THR A 180 13.06 10.74 -21.58
CA THR A 180 12.51 11.94 -22.26
C THR A 180 12.88 13.21 -21.52
N THR A 181 12.92 13.18 -20.18
CA THR A 181 13.39 14.31 -19.36
C THR A 181 14.83 14.68 -19.70
N ILE A 182 15.72 13.71 -19.89
CA ILE A 182 17.11 13.98 -20.29
C ILE A 182 17.16 14.65 -21.67
N ILE A 183 16.34 14.21 -22.63
CA ILE A 183 16.25 14.82 -23.96
C ILE A 183 15.70 16.24 -23.88
N TYR A 184 14.65 16.44 -23.06
CA TYR A 184 14.05 17.74 -22.82
C TYR A 184 15.05 18.72 -22.22
N ALA A 185 15.73 18.31 -21.14
CA ALA A 185 16.75 19.11 -20.45
C ALA A 185 17.89 19.53 -21.39
N ALA A 186 18.33 18.64 -22.27
CA ALA A 186 19.37 18.93 -23.25
C ALA A 186 18.96 19.96 -24.31
N LYS A 187 17.65 20.07 -24.62
CA LYS A 187 17.11 20.99 -25.64
C LYS A 187 16.63 22.33 -25.05
N ASN A 188 15.97 22.28 -23.90
CA ASN A 188 15.24 23.41 -23.34
C ASN A 188 15.88 23.96 -22.04
N GLY A 189 16.88 23.25 -21.48
CA GLY A 189 17.42 23.55 -20.17
C GLY A 189 16.60 22.91 -19.05
N VAL A 190 16.96 23.23 -17.81
CA VAL A 190 16.32 22.74 -16.58
C VAL A 190 15.90 23.92 -15.72
N VAL A 191 15.01 23.66 -14.77
CA VAL A 191 14.68 24.61 -13.71
C VAL A 191 15.95 24.96 -12.93
N ASP A 192 16.14 26.23 -12.61
CA ASP A 192 17.29 26.70 -11.82
C ASP A 192 17.12 26.28 -10.36
N LEU A 193 17.75 25.17 -9.99
CA LEU A 193 17.76 24.63 -8.63
C LEU A 193 19.08 24.96 -7.96
N SER A 194 19.02 25.68 -6.85
CA SER A 194 20.16 25.97 -5.99
C SER A 194 20.35 24.86 -4.95
N GLY A 195 21.55 24.71 -4.41
CA GLY A 195 21.80 23.80 -3.27
C GLY A 195 20.95 24.15 -2.04
N GLY A 196 20.50 25.40 -1.90
CA GLY A 196 19.62 25.85 -0.83
C GLY A 196 18.24 25.25 -0.87
N ASP A 197 17.71 24.99 -2.07
CA ASP A 197 16.36 24.42 -2.26
C ASP A 197 16.24 22.99 -1.75
N PHE A 198 17.37 22.29 -1.64
CA PHE A 198 17.46 20.95 -1.05
C PHE A 198 17.64 20.94 0.47
N SER A 199 17.71 22.12 1.11
CA SER A 199 17.92 22.20 2.56
C SER A 199 16.69 21.71 3.29
N PRO A 200 16.83 20.67 4.15
CA PRO A 200 15.69 20.11 4.86
C PRO A 200 15.14 21.09 5.90
N THR A 201 13.84 21.31 5.91
CA THR A 201 13.12 22.10 6.91
C THR A 201 12.21 21.22 7.76
N LEU A 202 11.76 21.72 8.92
CA LEU A 202 10.76 21.02 9.74
C LEU A 202 9.40 20.98 9.04
N LEU A 203 9.07 22.02 8.28
CA LEU A 203 7.80 22.09 7.55
C LEU A 203 7.78 21.04 6.43
N GLY A 204 8.87 20.96 5.65
CA GLY A 204 9.02 19.92 4.63
C GLY A 204 9.07 18.51 5.20
N LEU A 205 9.65 18.33 6.40
CA LEU A 205 9.60 17.07 7.12
C LEU A 205 8.14 16.66 7.41
N PHE A 206 7.38 17.53 8.07
CA PHE A 206 6.01 17.20 8.45
C PHE A 206 5.09 17.06 7.23
N GLY A 207 5.29 17.85 6.17
CA GLY A 207 4.51 17.73 4.95
C GLY A 207 4.77 16.44 4.17
N SER A 208 6.04 16.07 3.98
CA SER A 208 6.42 14.98 3.08
C SER A 208 6.54 13.60 3.75
N VAL A 209 6.90 13.51 5.05
CA VAL A 209 7.20 12.23 5.71
C VAL A 209 6.03 11.24 5.70
N PRO A 210 4.77 11.61 5.96
CA PRO A 210 3.68 10.64 5.94
C PRO A 210 3.53 9.93 4.59
N ILE A 211 3.57 10.69 3.49
CA ILE A 211 3.42 10.14 2.15
C ILE A 211 4.66 9.37 1.69
N LEU A 212 5.86 9.81 2.07
CA LEU A 212 7.10 9.10 1.80
C LEU A 212 7.17 7.76 2.55
N LEU A 213 6.72 7.72 3.80
CA LEU A 213 6.60 6.47 4.54
C LEU A 213 5.58 5.54 3.90
N PHE A 214 4.42 6.05 3.49
CA PHE A 214 3.42 5.28 2.76
C PHE A 214 4.00 4.67 1.48
N ALA A 215 4.80 5.43 0.73
CA ALA A 215 5.49 4.98 -0.47
C ALA A 215 6.55 3.89 -0.19
N TYR A 216 7.18 3.91 0.98
CA TYR A 216 8.26 2.99 1.37
C TYR A 216 7.82 1.81 2.24
N LEU A 217 6.51 1.64 2.49
CA LEU A 217 5.93 0.53 3.24
C LEU A 217 5.29 -0.51 2.33
N GLY A 218 5.12 -1.73 2.84
CA GLY A 218 4.33 -2.78 2.19
C GLY A 218 5.13 -3.88 1.49
N PHE A 219 6.45 -3.85 1.48
CA PHE A 219 7.27 -4.87 0.80
C PHE A 219 7.19 -6.26 1.47
N GLU A 220 6.92 -6.33 2.76
CA GLU A 220 6.69 -7.59 3.48
C GLU A 220 5.30 -8.18 3.22
N SER A 221 4.39 -7.39 2.64
CA SER A 221 2.99 -7.80 2.42
C SER A 221 2.85 -9.02 1.52
N SER A 222 3.86 -9.33 0.69
CA SER A 222 3.93 -10.60 -0.06
C SER A 222 3.83 -11.84 0.84
N ASN A 223 4.22 -11.74 2.11
CA ASN A 223 4.07 -12.83 3.08
C ASN A 223 2.59 -13.20 3.36
N SER A 224 1.65 -12.35 2.97
CA SER A 224 0.22 -12.69 3.02
C SER A 224 -0.15 -13.83 2.06
N ALA A 225 0.69 -14.09 1.06
CA ALA A 225 0.57 -15.19 0.12
C ALA A 225 1.74 -16.20 0.24
N ALA A 226 2.38 -16.28 1.41
CA ALA A 226 3.55 -17.13 1.63
C ALA A 226 3.23 -18.64 1.47
N GLY A 227 2.01 -19.07 1.77
CA GLY A 227 1.53 -20.43 1.56
C GLY A 227 1.51 -20.87 0.09
N GLU A 228 1.46 -19.93 -0.84
CA GLU A 228 1.49 -20.19 -2.29
C GLU A 228 2.89 -20.06 -2.91
N MET A 229 3.90 -19.68 -2.14
CA MET A 229 5.28 -19.59 -2.62
C MET A 229 5.94 -20.97 -2.69
N GLU A 230 6.68 -21.24 -3.76
CA GLU A 230 7.45 -22.48 -3.91
C GLU A 230 8.49 -22.64 -2.79
N ASN A 231 9.18 -21.56 -2.43
CA ASN A 231 10.18 -21.50 -1.37
C ASN A 231 10.17 -20.15 -0.63
N ALA A 232 9.15 -19.93 0.19
CA ALA A 232 8.95 -18.67 0.90
C ALA A 232 10.17 -18.25 1.74
N ALA A 233 10.78 -19.19 2.47
CA ALA A 233 11.92 -18.91 3.35
C ALA A 233 13.14 -18.29 2.62
N ARG A 234 13.36 -18.66 1.35
CA ARG A 234 14.44 -18.14 0.51
C ARG A 234 14.00 -16.95 -0.33
N ASP A 235 12.76 -16.99 -0.86
CA ASP A 235 12.33 -16.07 -1.89
C ASP A 235 11.83 -14.75 -1.29
N VAL A 236 11.29 -14.76 -0.07
CA VAL A 236 10.84 -13.55 0.65
C VAL A 236 11.98 -12.54 0.87
N PRO A 237 13.12 -12.88 1.48
CA PRO A 237 14.18 -11.90 1.70
C PRO A 237 14.69 -11.29 0.40
N VAL A 238 14.91 -12.12 -0.62
CA VAL A 238 15.40 -11.65 -1.92
C VAL A 238 14.39 -10.75 -2.61
N SER A 239 13.10 -11.09 -2.51
CA SER A 239 12.02 -10.27 -3.09
C SER A 239 11.88 -8.93 -2.39
N ILE A 240 11.95 -8.90 -1.06
CA ILE A 240 11.92 -7.65 -0.28
C ILE A 240 13.08 -6.75 -0.70
N PHE A 241 14.33 -7.24 -0.67
CA PHE A 241 15.49 -6.41 -1.04
C PHE A 241 15.43 -5.89 -2.47
N ARG A 242 15.07 -6.73 -3.44
CA ARG A 242 14.95 -6.31 -4.84
C ARG A 242 13.84 -5.29 -5.02
N SER A 243 12.69 -5.51 -4.39
CA SER A 243 11.56 -4.59 -4.50
C SER A 243 11.83 -3.27 -3.79
N CYS A 244 12.47 -3.27 -2.61
CA CYS A 244 12.91 -2.05 -1.93
C CYS A 244 13.91 -1.24 -2.79
N ALA A 245 14.91 -1.91 -3.38
CA ALA A 245 15.88 -1.23 -4.24
C ALA A 245 15.21 -0.68 -5.52
N THR A 246 14.35 -1.46 -6.17
CA THR A 246 13.59 -1.01 -7.33
C THR A 246 12.69 0.18 -6.98
N ALA A 247 11.98 0.12 -5.87
CA ALA A 247 11.12 1.20 -5.43
C ALA A 247 11.90 2.48 -5.11
N ALA A 248 13.04 2.36 -4.42
CA ALA A 248 13.90 3.53 -4.16
C ALA A 248 14.30 4.22 -5.48
N VAL A 249 14.68 3.46 -6.51
CA VAL A 249 14.99 4.01 -7.83
C VAL A 249 13.76 4.59 -8.50
N CYS A 250 12.61 3.87 -8.47
CA CYS A 250 11.35 4.31 -9.08
C CYS A 250 10.73 5.53 -8.40
N TYR A 251 11.11 5.85 -7.18
CA TYR A 251 10.70 7.08 -6.50
C TYR A 251 11.74 8.20 -6.66
N LEU A 252 12.98 7.97 -6.26
CA LEU A 252 14.00 9.02 -6.24
C LEU A 252 14.30 9.58 -7.63
N VAL A 253 14.47 8.73 -8.65
CA VAL A 253 14.84 9.20 -9.98
C VAL A 253 13.72 9.98 -10.66
N PRO A 254 12.44 9.52 -10.69
CA PRO A 254 11.36 10.32 -11.27
C PRO A 254 11.01 11.59 -10.48
N ILE A 255 11.06 11.57 -9.13
CA ILE A 255 10.86 12.78 -8.33
C ILE A 255 11.91 13.83 -8.73
N PHE A 256 13.18 13.46 -8.78
CA PHE A 256 14.24 14.37 -9.24
C PHE A 256 14.01 14.85 -10.68
N ALA A 257 13.56 13.97 -11.58
CA ALA A 257 13.24 14.32 -12.96
C ALA A 257 12.07 15.32 -13.06
N ILE A 258 11.03 15.18 -12.23
CA ILE A 258 9.92 16.15 -12.17
C ILE A 258 10.45 17.53 -11.76
N LEU A 259 11.24 17.59 -10.68
CA LEU A 259 11.80 18.84 -10.16
C LEU A 259 12.74 19.55 -11.14
N LEU A 260 13.38 18.81 -12.06
CA LEU A 260 14.24 19.39 -13.10
C LEU A 260 13.46 20.11 -14.22
N VAL A 261 12.19 19.77 -14.44
CA VAL A 261 11.44 20.24 -15.61
C VAL A 261 10.18 21.01 -15.28
N VAL A 262 9.68 20.90 -14.05
CA VAL A 262 8.49 21.63 -13.58
C VAL A 262 8.86 22.45 -12.36
N PRO A 263 8.65 23.79 -12.37
CA PRO A 263 8.79 24.62 -11.18
C PRO A 263 7.88 24.10 -10.05
N SER A 264 8.36 24.15 -8.81
CA SER A 264 7.62 23.59 -7.66
C SER A 264 6.21 24.18 -7.50
N ASP A 265 6.04 25.46 -7.81
CA ASP A 265 4.76 26.18 -7.71
C ASP A 265 3.73 25.73 -8.76
N ASP A 266 4.18 25.10 -9.85
CA ASP A 266 3.34 24.62 -10.95
C ASP A 266 2.99 23.12 -10.81
N ILE A 267 3.56 22.42 -9.84
CA ILE A 267 3.29 20.98 -9.63
C ILE A 267 1.94 20.81 -8.94
N THR A 268 1.00 20.15 -9.60
CA THR A 268 -0.28 19.79 -9.00
C THR A 268 -0.18 18.43 -8.28
N GLY A 269 -0.76 18.32 -7.07
CA GLY A 269 -0.69 17.08 -6.32
C GLY A 269 -1.36 15.89 -7.03
N ILE A 270 -2.48 16.14 -7.71
CA ILE A 270 -3.27 15.08 -8.36
C ILE A 270 -2.73 14.71 -9.74
N GLY A 271 -2.26 15.71 -10.52
CA GLY A 271 -1.77 15.55 -11.89
C GLY A 271 -0.25 15.44 -12.03
N GLY A 272 0.51 15.74 -10.98
CA GLY A 272 1.93 16.14 -11.06
C GLY A 272 2.88 15.29 -11.89
N LEU A 273 2.70 13.96 -11.95
CA LEU A 273 3.49 13.12 -12.86
C LEU A 273 3.07 13.35 -14.33
N LEU A 274 1.78 13.39 -14.63
CA LEU A 274 1.27 13.53 -16.00
C LEU A 274 1.50 14.95 -16.52
N ASP A 275 1.47 15.97 -15.67
CA ASP A 275 1.82 17.36 -16.00
C ASP A 275 3.30 17.42 -16.42
N ALA A 276 4.19 16.81 -15.63
CA ALA A 276 5.61 16.70 -15.98
C ALA A 276 5.83 15.89 -17.26
N VAL A 277 5.10 14.81 -17.48
CA VAL A 277 5.12 14.03 -18.73
C VAL A 277 4.68 14.90 -19.90
N GLY A 278 3.60 15.66 -19.79
CA GLY A 278 3.12 16.59 -20.80
C GLY A 278 4.18 17.63 -21.18
N THR A 279 4.85 18.20 -20.17
CA THR A 279 5.93 19.15 -20.36
C THR A 279 7.08 18.56 -21.18
N VAL A 280 7.60 17.39 -20.80
CA VAL A 280 8.75 16.80 -21.47
C VAL A 280 8.40 16.22 -22.86
N TYR A 281 7.16 15.82 -23.10
CA TYR A 281 6.72 15.31 -24.40
C TYR A 281 6.67 16.39 -25.49
N SER A 282 6.73 17.67 -25.12
CA SER A 282 6.86 18.76 -26.08
C SER A 282 8.04 18.58 -27.06
N VAL A 283 9.08 17.83 -26.69
CA VAL A 283 10.23 17.51 -27.56
C VAL A 283 9.86 16.68 -28.80
N TYR A 284 8.69 16.01 -28.77
CA TYR A 284 8.19 15.16 -29.86
C TYR A 284 7.29 15.91 -30.85
N GLY A 285 7.06 17.23 -30.65
CA GLY A 285 6.27 18.06 -31.55
C GLY A 285 4.84 17.54 -31.76
N ALA A 286 4.41 17.31 -32.98
CA ALA A 286 3.05 16.84 -33.30
C ALA A 286 2.68 15.47 -32.70
N ALA A 287 3.65 14.68 -32.27
CA ALA A 287 3.40 13.38 -31.61
C ALA A 287 3.16 13.52 -30.10
N ALA A 288 3.35 14.70 -29.51
CA ALA A 288 3.24 14.92 -28.07
C ALA A 288 1.84 14.60 -27.52
N GLU A 289 0.78 15.16 -28.12
CA GLU A 289 -0.61 14.94 -27.68
C GLU A 289 -1.07 13.47 -27.81
N PRO A 290 -0.91 12.79 -28.96
CA PRO A 290 -1.26 11.37 -29.06
C PRO A 290 -0.49 10.50 -28.06
N LEU A 291 0.78 10.82 -27.83
CA LEU A 291 1.62 10.09 -26.87
C LEU A 291 1.16 10.32 -25.43
N LEU A 292 0.75 11.53 -25.09
CA LEU A 292 0.22 11.87 -23.77
C LEU A 292 -1.12 11.17 -23.51
N THR A 293 -2.02 11.15 -24.50
CA THR A 293 -3.28 10.39 -24.41
C THR A 293 -3.02 8.88 -24.23
N LEU A 294 -2.08 8.30 -24.98
CA LEU A 294 -1.68 6.91 -24.79
C LEU A 294 -1.13 6.67 -23.39
N THR A 295 -0.29 7.58 -22.91
CA THR A 295 0.28 7.53 -21.55
C THR A 295 -0.83 7.60 -20.49
N ALA A 296 -1.83 8.44 -20.67
CA ALA A 296 -2.99 8.53 -19.77
C ALA A 296 -3.78 7.22 -19.70
N VAL A 297 -4.02 6.57 -20.85
CA VAL A 297 -4.65 5.24 -20.89
C VAL A 297 -3.82 4.18 -20.14
N VAL A 298 -2.51 4.16 -20.39
CA VAL A 298 -1.58 3.26 -19.69
C VAL A 298 -1.56 3.57 -18.19
N PHE A 299 -1.60 4.84 -17.79
CA PHE A 299 -1.63 5.26 -16.39
C PHE A 299 -2.89 4.76 -15.67
N VAL A 300 -4.08 4.91 -16.26
CA VAL A 300 -5.33 4.37 -15.71
C VAL A 300 -5.25 2.84 -15.55
N TYR A 301 -4.69 2.14 -16.54
CA TYR A 301 -4.45 0.70 -16.43
C TYR A 301 -3.49 0.34 -15.29
N ILE A 302 -2.42 1.11 -15.10
CA ILE A 302 -1.45 0.93 -14.00
C ILE A 302 -2.15 1.11 -12.65
N LEU A 303 -3.00 2.14 -12.48
CA LEU A 303 -3.77 2.35 -11.25
C LEU A 303 -4.69 1.16 -10.95
N MET A 304 -5.40 0.65 -11.96
CA MET A 304 -6.25 -0.54 -11.83
C MET A 304 -5.44 -1.78 -11.43
N SER A 305 -4.29 -2.01 -12.08
CA SER A 305 -3.39 -3.11 -11.75
C SER A 305 -2.83 -3.01 -10.32
N GLN A 306 -2.51 -1.81 -9.88
CA GLN A 306 -2.01 -1.52 -8.54
C GLN A 306 -3.08 -1.82 -7.48
N GLY A 307 -4.29 -1.31 -7.66
CA GLY A 307 -5.43 -1.60 -6.78
C GLY A 307 -5.72 -3.09 -6.69
N ALA A 308 -5.72 -3.79 -7.84
CA ALA A 308 -5.93 -5.24 -7.89
C ALA A 308 -4.80 -6.01 -7.17
N ALA A 309 -3.53 -5.61 -7.36
CA ALA A 309 -2.38 -6.23 -6.69
C ALA A 309 -2.47 -6.08 -5.17
N TRP A 310 -2.84 -4.90 -4.67
CA TRP A 310 -3.05 -4.67 -3.25
C TRP A 310 -4.25 -5.46 -2.70
N MET A 311 -5.37 -5.52 -3.41
CA MET A 311 -6.52 -6.36 -3.00
C MET A 311 -6.15 -7.84 -2.94
N ILE A 312 -5.34 -8.35 -3.90
CA ILE A 312 -4.84 -9.72 -3.86
C ILE A 312 -4.10 -9.98 -2.54
N ILE A 313 -3.26 -9.06 -2.10
CA ILE A 313 -2.43 -9.20 -0.90
C ILE A 313 -3.26 -9.03 0.38
N SER A 314 -3.97 -7.91 0.49
CA SER A 314 -4.68 -7.52 1.73
C SER A 314 -5.90 -8.39 2.01
N ASP A 315 -6.65 -8.77 0.97
CA ASP A 315 -7.84 -9.60 1.13
C ASP A 315 -7.50 -11.02 1.57
N ARG A 316 -6.33 -11.55 1.16
CA ARG A 316 -5.81 -12.83 1.66
C ARG A 316 -5.49 -12.76 3.15
N MET A 317 -4.77 -11.73 3.57
CA MET A 317 -4.48 -11.52 4.98
C MET A 317 -5.77 -11.42 5.80
N GLN A 318 -6.76 -10.67 5.31
CA GLN A 318 -8.04 -10.51 5.98
C GLN A 318 -8.86 -11.81 6.02
N ALA A 319 -8.80 -12.62 4.94
CA ALA A 319 -9.44 -13.93 4.92
C ALA A 319 -8.80 -14.90 5.93
N MET A 320 -7.47 -14.92 6.05
CA MET A 320 -6.78 -15.70 7.08
C MET A 320 -7.07 -15.20 8.49
N THR A 321 -7.21 -13.88 8.67
CA THR A 321 -7.68 -13.28 9.93
C THR A 321 -9.08 -13.79 10.30
N ALA A 322 -9.98 -13.87 9.33
CA ALA A 322 -11.31 -14.43 9.52
C ALA A 322 -11.29 -15.95 9.77
N ALA A 323 -10.47 -16.69 9.04
CA ALA A 323 -10.29 -18.12 9.24
C ALA A 323 -9.75 -18.45 10.64
N ASP A 324 -8.89 -17.58 11.20
CA ASP A 324 -8.39 -17.69 12.57
C ASP A 324 -9.35 -17.14 13.64
N GLY A 325 -10.59 -16.79 13.23
CA GLY A 325 -11.65 -16.33 14.11
C GLY A 325 -11.48 -14.92 14.64
N ALA A 326 -10.59 -14.10 14.04
CA ALA A 326 -10.35 -12.73 14.47
C ALA A 326 -11.19 -11.69 13.69
N PHE A 327 -12.00 -12.13 12.69
CA PHE A 327 -12.91 -11.27 11.93
C PHE A 327 -14.10 -12.08 11.39
N PHE A 328 -15.31 -11.90 11.93
CA PHE A 328 -16.57 -12.56 11.55
C PHE A 328 -16.54 -14.08 11.31
N GLY A 329 -15.42 -14.74 11.47
CA GLY A 329 -15.26 -16.19 11.42
C GLY A 329 -15.46 -16.81 10.03
N GLY A 330 -15.99 -18.03 10.01
CA GLY A 330 -15.92 -18.94 8.86
C GLY A 330 -16.57 -18.45 7.55
N PHE A 331 -17.41 -17.41 7.56
CA PHE A 331 -18.01 -16.90 6.32
C PHE A 331 -16.94 -16.23 5.43
N PHE A 332 -16.15 -15.33 5.99
CA PHE A 332 -15.09 -14.62 5.25
C PHE A 332 -13.77 -15.39 5.22
N GLY A 333 -13.59 -16.39 6.09
CA GLY A 333 -12.36 -17.15 6.22
C GLY A 333 -12.18 -18.28 5.21
N ARG A 334 -12.94 -18.33 4.12
CA ARG A 334 -12.88 -19.39 3.12
C ARG A 334 -12.39 -18.90 1.78
N PHE A 335 -11.43 -19.61 1.20
CA PHE A 335 -10.98 -19.43 -0.18
C PHE A 335 -11.88 -20.23 -1.12
N HIS A 336 -12.08 -19.72 -2.34
CA HIS A 336 -12.84 -20.42 -3.37
C HIS A 336 -12.00 -21.55 -3.96
N GLU A 337 -12.49 -22.79 -3.91
CA GLU A 337 -11.73 -23.99 -4.29
C GLU A 337 -11.17 -23.94 -5.72
N GLY A 338 -11.97 -23.48 -6.70
CA GLY A 338 -11.55 -23.41 -8.10
C GLY A 338 -10.66 -22.23 -8.44
N LEU A 339 -10.79 -21.10 -7.73
CA LEU A 339 -10.06 -19.85 -8.02
C LEU A 339 -8.86 -19.64 -7.10
N GLY A 340 -8.81 -20.29 -5.95
CA GLY A 340 -7.77 -20.11 -4.94
C GLY A 340 -7.73 -18.70 -4.34
N THR A 341 -8.83 -17.93 -4.42
CA THR A 341 -8.93 -16.55 -3.95
C THR A 341 -10.05 -16.38 -2.93
N PRO A 342 -9.93 -15.45 -1.97
CA PRO A 342 -10.96 -15.18 -0.98
C PRO A 342 -12.08 -14.30 -1.56
N VAL A 343 -12.86 -14.82 -2.50
CA VAL A 343 -13.89 -14.08 -3.27
C VAL A 343 -14.80 -13.25 -2.37
N ARG A 344 -15.20 -13.77 -1.20
CA ARG A 344 -16.12 -13.05 -0.27
C ARG A 344 -15.47 -11.81 0.32
N VAL A 345 -14.18 -11.85 0.62
CA VAL A 345 -13.42 -10.69 1.11
C VAL A 345 -13.19 -9.69 -0.03
N ASN A 346 -12.84 -10.17 -1.24
CA ASN A 346 -12.71 -9.29 -2.40
C ASN A 346 -14.02 -8.54 -2.72
N MET A 347 -15.17 -9.23 -2.65
CA MET A 347 -16.48 -8.59 -2.82
C MET A 347 -16.78 -7.59 -1.70
N LEU A 348 -16.41 -7.90 -0.46
CA LEU A 348 -16.52 -6.97 0.67
C LEU A 348 -15.67 -5.72 0.43
N SER A 349 -14.44 -5.88 -0.06
CA SER A 349 -13.56 -4.77 -0.43
C SER A 349 -14.19 -3.88 -1.51
N GLY A 350 -14.83 -4.47 -2.53
CA GLY A 350 -15.56 -3.73 -3.56
C GLY A 350 -16.74 -2.94 -3.00
N VAL A 351 -17.52 -3.54 -2.10
CA VAL A 351 -18.64 -2.86 -1.43
C VAL A 351 -18.12 -1.72 -0.57
N VAL A 352 -17.09 -1.95 0.24
CA VAL A 352 -16.47 -0.91 1.09
C VAL A 352 -15.92 0.23 0.24
N ALA A 353 -15.19 -0.07 -0.83
CA ALA A 353 -14.68 0.93 -1.76
C ALA A 353 -15.79 1.79 -2.37
N THR A 354 -16.90 1.15 -2.79
CA THR A 354 -18.05 1.86 -3.36
C THR A 354 -18.77 2.73 -2.33
N VAL A 355 -19.02 2.20 -1.13
CA VAL A 355 -19.64 2.98 -0.04
C VAL A 355 -18.77 4.16 0.34
N PHE A 356 -17.44 3.94 0.46
CA PHE A 356 -16.50 4.99 0.78
C PHE A 356 -16.46 6.06 -0.31
N LEU A 357 -16.43 5.69 -1.60
CA LEU A 357 -16.56 6.61 -2.72
C LEU A 357 -17.80 7.49 -2.58
N LEU A 358 -18.97 6.88 -2.36
CA LEU A 358 -20.23 7.62 -2.27
C LEU A 358 -20.25 8.59 -1.09
N VAL A 359 -19.65 8.20 0.05
CA VAL A 359 -19.54 9.08 1.23
C VAL A 359 -18.53 10.21 0.96
N ALA A 360 -17.36 9.91 0.39
CA ALA A 360 -16.35 10.88 0.07
C ALA A 360 -16.85 11.97 -0.86
N MET A 361 -17.63 11.62 -1.87
CA MET A 361 -18.29 12.56 -2.81
C MET A 361 -19.24 13.56 -2.12
N GLN A 362 -19.64 13.33 -0.87
CA GLN A 362 -20.51 14.26 -0.10
C GLN A 362 -19.72 15.19 0.83
N VAL A 363 -18.41 14.97 1.02
CA VAL A 363 -17.62 15.65 2.07
C VAL A 363 -17.04 16.97 1.60
N THR A 364 -16.67 17.07 0.32
CA THR A 364 -15.96 18.23 -0.24
C THR A 364 -16.54 18.67 -1.57
N GLY A 365 -16.22 19.92 -1.99
CA GLY A 365 -16.73 20.52 -3.22
C GLY A 365 -15.99 20.14 -4.50
N ASP A 366 -14.73 19.67 -4.42
CA ASP A 366 -13.90 19.37 -5.58
C ASP A 366 -13.13 18.05 -5.46
N GLY A 367 -12.75 17.48 -6.61
CA GLY A 367 -12.08 16.18 -6.69
C GLY A 367 -10.68 16.16 -6.08
N ALA A 368 -9.95 17.27 -6.12
CA ALA A 368 -8.59 17.36 -5.60
C ALA A 368 -8.58 17.34 -4.06
N SER A 369 -9.47 18.10 -3.43
CA SER A 369 -9.65 18.08 -1.97
C SER A 369 -10.09 16.70 -1.46
N ILE A 370 -11.04 16.04 -2.14
CA ILE A 370 -11.47 14.68 -1.81
C ILE A 370 -10.28 13.72 -1.91
N PHE A 371 -9.53 13.76 -3.01
CA PHE A 371 -8.35 12.93 -3.22
C PHE A 371 -7.34 13.08 -2.08
N GLY A 372 -6.99 14.31 -1.69
CA GLY A 372 -6.02 14.59 -0.62
C GLY A 372 -6.47 14.06 0.75
N VAL A 373 -7.72 14.35 1.15
CA VAL A 373 -8.28 13.87 2.43
C VAL A 373 -8.33 12.35 2.50
N VAL A 374 -8.80 11.68 1.43
CA VAL A 374 -8.90 10.23 1.38
C VAL A 374 -7.54 9.56 1.34
N LEU A 375 -6.60 10.13 0.57
CA LEU A 375 -5.22 9.65 0.56
C LEU A 375 -4.63 9.68 1.98
N THR A 376 -4.88 10.76 2.71
CA THR A 376 -4.41 10.89 4.10
C THR A 376 -5.07 9.89 5.05
N ILE A 377 -6.35 9.55 4.87
CA ILE A 377 -7.00 8.46 5.63
C ILE A 377 -6.33 7.12 5.33
N SER A 378 -6.04 6.84 4.07
CA SER A 378 -5.34 5.62 3.66
C SER A 378 -3.93 5.56 4.23
N ILE A 379 -3.19 6.67 4.18
CA ILE A 379 -1.87 6.80 4.81
C ILE A 379 -1.98 6.55 6.32
N SER A 380 -2.93 7.20 7.00
CA SER A 380 -3.12 7.08 8.45
C SER A 380 -3.41 5.65 8.86
N THR A 381 -4.37 4.97 8.23
CA THR A 381 -4.74 3.58 8.57
C THR A 381 -3.58 2.63 8.33
N PHE A 382 -2.83 2.82 7.24
CA PHE A 382 -1.68 1.99 6.93
C PHE A 382 -0.55 2.18 7.94
N LEU A 383 -0.13 3.42 8.21
CA LEU A 383 0.92 3.73 9.18
C LEU A 383 0.56 3.23 10.59
N LEU A 384 -0.68 3.44 11.04
CA LEU A 384 -1.16 2.97 12.35
C LEU A 384 -1.05 1.46 12.49
N SER A 385 -1.23 0.68 11.42
CA SER A 385 -1.04 -0.78 11.46
C SER A 385 0.40 -1.16 11.82
N TYR A 386 1.38 -0.42 11.32
CA TYR A 386 2.80 -0.69 11.56
C TYR A 386 3.27 -0.35 12.98
N LEU A 387 2.50 0.43 13.73
CA LEU A 387 2.74 0.61 15.18
C LEU A 387 2.57 -0.72 15.95
N LEU A 388 1.91 -1.73 15.36
CA LEU A 388 1.82 -3.07 15.90
C LEU A 388 2.77 -4.06 15.19
N VAL A 389 2.94 -3.91 13.88
CA VAL A 389 3.71 -4.86 13.04
C VAL A 389 5.22 -4.76 13.30
N ILE A 390 5.77 -3.53 13.42
CA ILE A 390 7.21 -3.36 13.69
C ILE A 390 7.61 -3.88 15.08
N PRO A 391 6.92 -3.52 16.19
CA PRO A 391 7.21 -4.11 17.50
C PRO A 391 7.01 -5.63 17.54
N ALA A 392 6.07 -6.17 16.75
CA ALA A 392 5.90 -7.61 16.63
C ALA A 392 7.16 -8.28 16.04
N ALA A 393 7.70 -7.73 14.94
CA ALA A 393 8.92 -8.24 14.32
C ALA A 393 10.12 -8.22 15.31
N ILE A 394 10.28 -7.13 16.06
CA ILE A 394 11.32 -7.00 17.11
C ILE A 394 11.13 -8.10 18.17
N ARG A 395 9.91 -8.26 18.67
CA ARG A 395 9.59 -9.21 19.74
C ARG A 395 9.76 -10.68 19.31
N LEU A 396 9.42 -11.00 18.06
CA LEU A 396 9.53 -12.35 17.52
C LEU A 396 10.98 -12.86 17.46
N ARG A 397 11.96 -11.98 17.29
CA ARG A 397 13.38 -12.37 17.28
C ARG A 397 13.82 -12.91 18.64
N THR A 398 13.41 -12.28 19.72
CA THR A 398 13.77 -12.68 21.09
C THR A 398 12.85 -13.74 21.68
N ARG A 399 11.56 -13.75 21.28
CA ARG A 399 10.58 -14.71 21.79
C ARG A 399 10.78 -16.13 21.24
N TYR A 400 11.31 -16.25 20.01
CA TYR A 400 11.56 -17.55 19.36
C TYR A 400 13.03 -17.64 18.91
N PRO A 401 13.98 -17.75 19.86
CA PRO A 401 15.41 -17.77 19.55
C PRO A 401 15.82 -18.99 18.74
N ASP A 402 15.17 -20.13 18.96
CA ASP A 402 15.50 -21.42 18.34
C ASP A 402 14.82 -21.62 16.97
N ARG A 403 13.98 -20.67 16.51
CA ARG A 403 13.31 -20.78 15.21
C ARG A 403 14.35 -20.60 14.09
N PRO A 404 14.40 -21.53 13.11
CA PRO A 404 15.30 -21.40 11.96
C PRO A 404 15.12 -20.07 11.23
N ARG A 405 16.25 -19.38 10.98
CA ARG A 405 16.29 -18.10 10.26
C ARG A 405 17.13 -18.23 9.00
N PRO A 406 16.53 -18.62 7.86
CA PRO A 406 17.26 -18.78 6.59
C PRO A 406 17.99 -17.50 6.16
N PHE A 407 17.41 -16.35 6.50
CA PHE A 407 18.06 -15.05 6.46
C PHE A 407 18.10 -14.47 7.87
N ARG A 408 19.29 -14.06 8.33
CA ARG A 408 19.49 -13.40 9.63
C ARG A 408 20.32 -12.15 9.42
N VAL A 409 19.81 -11.02 9.91
CA VAL A 409 20.55 -9.75 9.89
C VAL A 409 21.80 -9.89 10.75
N PRO A 410 23.01 -9.56 10.23
CA PRO A 410 24.29 -9.81 10.92
C PRO A 410 24.56 -8.78 12.04
N VAL A 411 23.60 -8.61 12.95
CA VAL A 411 23.67 -7.76 14.13
C VAL A 411 23.19 -8.50 15.36
N SER A 412 23.60 -8.03 16.55
CA SER A 412 23.07 -8.54 17.81
C SER A 412 21.56 -8.31 17.93
N ASP A 413 20.90 -8.98 18.87
CA ASP A 413 19.46 -8.77 19.10
C ASP A 413 19.14 -7.33 19.55
N ARG A 414 20.07 -6.69 20.27
CA ARG A 414 19.96 -5.26 20.59
C ARG A 414 20.11 -4.38 19.34
N GLY A 415 21.05 -4.72 18.45
CA GLY A 415 21.21 -4.02 17.16
C GLY A 415 19.98 -4.17 16.26
N PHE A 416 19.39 -5.35 16.19
CA PHE A 416 18.15 -5.58 15.47
C PHE A 416 16.98 -4.77 16.07
N ALA A 417 16.87 -4.77 17.40
CA ALA A 417 15.86 -3.96 18.07
C ALA A 417 16.08 -2.46 17.81
N ALA A 418 17.32 -1.98 17.78
CA ALA A 418 17.62 -0.57 17.47
C ALA A 418 17.18 -0.20 16.04
N LEU A 419 17.44 -1.07 15.04
CA LEU A 419 16.94 -0.87 13.66
C LEU A 419 15.41 -0.83 13.64
N GLY A 420 14.75 -1.74 14.35
CA GLY A 420 13.30 -1.77 14.43
C GLY A 420 12.72 -0.54 15.12
N TRP A 421 13.30 -0.09 16.23
CA TRP A 421 12.84 1.11 16.94
C TRP A 421 13.12 2.40 16.15
N LEU A 422 14.18 2.45 15.35
CA LEU A 422 14.41 3.55 14.40
C LEU A 422 13.28 3.61 13.35
N ALA A 423 12.95 2.49 12.73
CA ALA A 423 11.83 2.41 11.78
C ALA A 423 10.49 2.75 12.47
N PHE A 424 10.28 2.28 13.70
CA PHE A 424 9.09 2.60 14.48
C PHE A 424 8.96 4.10 14.79
N ALA A 425 10.05 4.76 15.14
CA ALA A 425 10.05 6.20 15.43
C ALA A 425 9.59 7.02 14.22
N TRP A 426 10.05 6.67 13.01
CA TRP A 426 9.59 7.29 11.76
C TRP A 426 8.11 7.06 11.53
N VAL A 427 7.64 5.81 11.68
CA VAL A 427 6.20 5.49 11.52
C VAL A 427 5.36 6.18 12.57
N LEU A 428 5.82 6.30 13.80
CA LEU A 428 5.11 7.02 14.86
C LEU A 428 4.97 8.51 14.53
N LEU A 429 6.06 9.15 14.06
CA LEU A 429 6.03 10.53 13.58
C LEU A 429 5.06 10.70 12.41
N GLY A 430 5.18 9.88 11.37
CA GLY A 430 4.30 9.94 10.20
C GLY A 430 2.83 9.66 10.54
N SER A 431 2.56 8.72 11.47
CA SER A 431 1.21 8.44 11.95
C SER A 431 0.61 9.66 12.68
N TRP A 432 1.40 10.31 13.53
CA TRP A 432 0.95 11.50 14.23
C TRP A 432 0.58 12.61 13.26
N VAL A 433 1.48 12.94 12.35
CA VAL A 433 1.27 14.02 11.36
C VAL A 433 0.09 13.72 10.45
N ALA A 434 -0.07 12.46 10.01
CA ALA A 434 -1.18 12.08 9.15
C ALA A 434 -2.55 12.13 9.85
N VAL A 435 -2.62 11.75 11.12
CA VAL A 435 -3.88 11.77 11.89
C VAL A 435 -4.21 13.17 12.42
N PHE A 436 -3.19 13.94 12.82
CA PHE A 436 -3.32 15.25 13.43
C PHE A 436 -2.45 16.31 12.72
N PRO A 437 -2.70 16.59 11.41
CA PRO A 437 -1.91 17.56 10.66
C PRO A 437 -2.01 18.95 11.28
N GLY A 438 -0.90 19.70 11.21
CA GLY A 438 -0.80 21.05 11.78
C GLY A 438 -0.56 21.13 13.29
N THR A 439 -0.54 19.98 14.01
CA THR A 439 -0.31 20.00 15.46
C THR A 439 1.15 20.16 15.83
N LEU A 440 2.05 19.46 15.15
CA LEU A 440 3.49 19.59 15.37
C LEU A 440 4.01 20.91 14.82
N GLU A 441 3.55 21.32 13.63
CA GLU A 441 3.90 22.60 13.02
C GLU A 441 3.63 23.75 13.99
N ARG A 442 2.43 23.81 14.58
CA ARG A 442 2.07 24.82 15.59
C ARG A 442 2.90 24.70 16.86
N LEU A 443 3.27 23.49 17.28
CA LEU A 443 4.13 23.29 18.46
C LEU A 443 5.52 23.89 18.27
N PHE A 444 6.03 23.87 17.02
CA PHE A 444 7.31 24.48 16.66
C PHE A 444 7.18 25.95 16.23
N GLY A 445 5.98 26.55 16.33
CA GLY A 445 5.75 27.97 16.05
C GLY A 445 5.46 28.29 14.60
N GLU A 446 5.25 27.27 13.76
CA GLU A 446 4.91 27.45 12.33
C GLU A 446 3.40 27.68 12.14
N ALA A 447 3.06 28.58 11.21
CA ALA A 447 1.68 28.78 10.81
C ALA A 447 1.21 27.61 9.94
N TYR A 448 0.02 27.07 10.23
CA TYR A 448 -0.57 26.00 9.43
C TYR A 448 -1.95 26.42 8.92
N PRO A 449 -2.05 26.92 7.67
CA PRO A 449 -3.30 27.37 7.06
C PRO A 449 -4.15 26.16 6.61
N PHE A 450 -4.76 25.48 7.59
CA PHE A 450 -5.42 24.18 7.42
C PHE A 450 -6.39 24.13 6.23
N ARG A 451 -7.23 25.18 6.11
CA ARG A 451 -8.26 25.24 5.06
C ARG A 451 -7.70 25.44 3.66
N GLU A 452 -6.57 26.13 3.55
CA GLU A 452 -5.89 26.34 2.27
C GLU A 452 -5.22 25.07 1.78
N ILE A 453 -4.64 24.27 2.72
CA ILE A 453 -3.95 23.01 2.41
C ILE A 453 -4.95 21.88 2.08
N TRP A 454 -6.04 21.78 2.85
CA TRP A 454 -6.94 20.63 2.78
C TRP A 454 -8.28 20.90 2.08
N GLY A 455 -8.56 22.14 1.71
CA GLY A 455 -9.86 22.53 1.13
C GLY A 455 -11.06 22.43 2.09
N VAL A 456 -10.86 21.90 3.31
CA VAL A 456 -11.88 21.66 4.33
C VAL A 456 -11.47 22.25 5.68
N SER A 457 -12.43 22.41 6.61
CA SER A 457 -12.10 22.83 7.97
C SER A 457 -11.40 21.69 8.73
N GLN A 458 -10.56 22.06 9.72
CA GLN A 458 -9.90 21.07 10.59
C GLN A 458 -10.92 20.15 11.26
N VAL A 459 -12.06 20.67 11.72
CA VAL A 459 -13.12 19.89 12.36
C VAL A 459 -13.72 18.88 11.40
N THR A 460 -13.96 19.27 10.15
CA THR A 460 -14.48 18.36 9.11
C THR A 460 -13.48 17.25 8.80
N PHE A 461 -12.21 17.60 8.66
CA PHE A 461 -11.12 16.63 8.44
C PHE A 461 -11.01 15.63 9.58
N GLU A 462 -10.92 16.12 10.83
CA GLU A 462 -10.79 15.27 12.02
C GLU A 462 -12.04 14.42 12.24
N ALA A 463 -13.23 14.96 12.04
CA ALA A 463 -14.48 14.20 12.14
C ALA A 463 -14.53 13.07 11.11
N PHE A 464 -14.06 13.30 9.89
CA PHE A 464 -14.04 12.29 8.85
C PHE A 464 -12.94 11.24 9.08
N THR A 465 -11.71 11.65 9.43
CA THR A 465 -10.59 10.73 9.65
C THR A 465 -10.75 9.93 10.93
N LEU A 466 -11.00 10.59 12.06
CA LEU A 466 -11.20 9.91 13.35
C LEU A 466 -12.52 9.15 13.41
N GLY A 467 -13.58 9.66 12.76
CA GLY A 467 -14.84 8.97 12.61
C GLY A 467 -14.69 7.68 11.82
N THR A 468 -13.98 7.72 10.72
CA THR A 468 -13.63 6.52 9.93
C THR A 468 -12.85 5.53 10.79
N LEU A 469 -11.79 5.97 11.48
CA LEU A 469 -10.99 5.11 12.36
C LEU A 469 -11.85 4.51 13.49
N GLY A 470 -12.72 5.29 14.12
CA GLY A 470 -13.65 4.82 15.16
C GLY A 470 -14.62 3.74 14.64
N CYS A 471 -15.21 3.95 13.44
CA CYS A 471 -16.06 2.96 12.79
C CYS A 471 -15.31 1.67 12.47
N LEU A 472 -14.05 1.76 12.05
CA LEU A 472 -13.20 0.60 11.76
C LEU A 472 -12.86 -0.21 13.01
N LEU A 473 -12.49 0.47 14.10
CA LEU A 473 -12.22 -0.21 15.36
C LEU A 473 -13.48 -0.86 15.94
N LEU A 474 -14.65 -0.23 15.79
CA LEU A 474 -15.94 -0.81 16.16
C LEU A 474 -16.25 -2.06 15.33
N LEU A 475 -16.08 -1.97 14.01
CA LEU A 475 -16.23 -3.11 13.08
C LEU A 475 -15.28 -4.27 13.43
N CYS A 476 -14.02 -3.93 13.78
CA CYS A 476 -13.04 -4.89 14.26
C CYS A 476 -13.54 -5.61 15.53
N GLY A 477 -14.02 -4.84 16.52
CA GLY A 477 -14.55 -5.38 17.78
C GLY A 477 -15.75 -6.31 17.54
N ILE A 478 -16.72 -5.88 16.73
CA ILE A 478 -17.89 -6.69 16.35
C ILE A 478 -17.42 -7.97 15.64
N GLY A 479 -16.54 -7.84 14.65
CA GLY A 479 -16.01 -8.97 13.89
C GLY A 479 -15.24 -9.97 14.78
N TYR A 480 -14.45 -9.46 15.71
CA TYR A 480 -13.74 -10.27 16.69
C TYR A 480 -14.71 -11.04 17.60
N VAL A 481 -15.73 -10.39 18.16
CA VAL A 481 -16.74 -11.07 18.99
C VAL A 481 -17.48 -12.16 18.20
N ARG A 482 -17.89 -11.87 16.98
CA ARG A 482 -18.56 -12.85 16.09
C ARG A 482 -17.69 -14.03 15.70
N GLY A 483 -16.37 -13.90 15.70
CA GLY A 483 -15.41 -14.96 15.46
C GLY A 483 -15.19 -15.94 16.63
N ALA A 484 -15.82 -15.72 17.78
CA ALA A 484 -15.59 -16.50 18.99
C ALA A 484 -15.80 -18.02 18.81
N ARG A 485 -16.79 -18.45 18.02
CA ARG A 485 -17.05 -19.86 17.72
C ARG A 485 -15.87 -20.53 17.01
N VAL A 486 -15.31 -19.87 16.01
CA VAL A 486 -14.13 -20.39 15.27
C VAL A 486 -12.92 -20.50 16.19
N ARG A 487 -12.72 -19.51 17.10
CA ARG A 487 -11.63 -19.55 18.08
C ARG A 487 -11.77 -20.64 19.13
N ALA A 488 -12.99 -21.12 19.38
CA ALA A 488 -13.20 -22.23 20.31
C ALA A 488 -12.65 -23.58 19.79
N GLU A 489 -12.40 -23.67 18.46
CA GLU A 489 -11.88 -24.87 17.80
C GLU A 489 -10.34 -24.90 17.73
N VAL A 490 -9.64 -24.10 18.52
CA VAL A 490 -8.17 -24.07 18.55
C VAL A 490 -7.61 -25.39 19.09
N GLY A 491 -6.69 -25.98 18.35
CA GLY A 491 -5.98 -27.21 18.76
C GLY A 491 -6.77 -28.51 18.61
N ALA A 492 -7.97 -28.49 18.02
CA ALA A 492 -8.64 -29.71 17.59
C ALA A 492 -7.89 -30.38 16.42
N PRO A 493 -7.89 -31.71 16.31
CA PRO A 493 -7.23 -32.39 15.19
C PRO A 493 -7.90 -31.96 13.87
N VAL A 494 -7.07 -31.55 12.90
CA VAL A 494 -7.55 -31.24 11.53
C VAL A 494 -8.14 -32.53 10.96
N PRO A 495 -9.38 -32.55 10.44
CA PRO A 495 -9.93 -33.69 9.75
C PRO A 495 -8.98 -34.15 8.64
N SER A 496 -8.60 -35.40 8.62
CA SER A 496 -7.77 -35.95 7.55
C SER A 496 -8.50 -35.76 6.21
N VAL A 497 -7.90 -35.03 5.28
CA VAL A 497 -8.39 -34.97 3.91
C VAL A 497 -8.38 -36.38 3.36
N PRO A 498 -9.50 -36.93 2.83
CA PRO A 498 -9.47 -38.19 2.14
C PRO A 498 -8.44 -38.11 1.02
N THR A 499 -7.39 -38.93 1.10
CA THR A 499 -6.49 -39.15 -0.02
C THR A 499 -7.33 -39.76 -1.13
N GLU A 500 -7.62 -38.96 -2.20
CA GLU A 500 -8.12 -39.55 -3.42
C GLU A 500 -7.08 -40.59 -3.87
N GLU A 501 -7.48 -41.86 -3.82
CA GLU A 501 -6.70 -42.92 -4.45
C GLU A 501 -6.55 -42.57 -5.95
N PRO A 502 -5.35 -42.65 -6.49
CA PRO A 502 -5.17 -42.41 -7.94
C PRO A 502 -5.98 -43.50 -8.67
N THR A 503 -7.06 -43.09 -9.32
CA THR A 503 -7.76 -43.91 -10.29
C THR A 503 -6.77 -44.38 -11.34
N ARG A 504 -6.54 -45.68 -11.39
CA ARG A 504 -5.69 -46.38 -12.36
C ARG A 504 -6.17 -46.19 -13.81
#